data_b19b6fd01d0d967204e2dab8bf82fb0e
#
_entry.id   b19b6fd01d0d967204e2dab8bf82fb0e
#
_cell.length_a   1.000
_cell.length_b   1.000
_cell.length_c   1.000
_cell.angle_alpha   90.00
_cell.angle_beta   90.00
_cell.angle_gamma   90.00
#
_symmetry.space_group_name_H-M   'P 1'
#
loop_
_entity.id
_entity.type
_entity.pdbx_description
1 polymer ?
#
loop_
_entity_poly.entity_id
_entity_poly.type
_entity_poly.pdbx_seq_one_letter_code
_entity_poly.pdbx_strand_id
1 'polypeptide(L)'
;MVSKLSISSRPQGTEGRRIVMDNGNKGKIEPAGIAEGTSIEVSQIFANQPARLAFQRRPATETSKIVDVVVSHAISHPEVGFRLISDEKTILEVPAVDEMEDRLYDVLGRQAGKMIPISAPTSDSDAPGDERWSGWISTPDITRGKGDEIHILINGRPVAAQPFLQSIRRGYKTRLMQGRHPVAVLLLDLPNDEVDVNVHPTKREVRLKHSWRVLERLERSIAYTLESTPTEPESSGGITGITSLAPQPVERRGVEKPAWAQTAQISLTGEK
;
A
#
# COMPACT_ATOMS: atom_id res chain seq x y z
N MET A 1 -26.17 10.80 -1.67
CA MET A 1 -25.23 10.36 -0.63
C MET A 1 -25.77 9.11 0.03
N VAL A 2 -24.91 8.27 0.56
CA VAL A 2 -25.29 6.90 1.02
C VAL A 2 -24.91 6.66 2.49
N SER A 3 -24.63 7.73 3.22
CA SER A 3 -24.15 7.67 4.61
C SER A 3 -24.44 8.97 5.35
N LYS A 4 -24.31 8.93 6.66
CA LYS A 4 -24.18 10.10 7.50
C LYS A 4 -22.70 10.40 7.70
N LEU A 5 -22.28 11.64 7.45
CA LEU A 5 -20.90 12.11 7.53
C LEU A 5 -20.82 13.26 8.55
N SER A 6 -19.88 13.17 9.47
CA SER A 6 -19.52 14.25 10.38
C SER A 6 -18.04 14.56 10.19
N ILE A 7 -17.73 15.82 9.94
CA ILE A 7 -16.35 16.31 9.83
C ILE A 7 -16.16 17.37 10.91
N SER A 8 -15.17 17.15 11.76
CA SER A 8 -14.71 18.12 12.76
C SER A 8 -13.25 18.45 12.49
N SER A 9 -12.90 19.72 12.40
CA SER A 9 -11.53 20.14 12.10
C SER A 9 -11.14 21.36 12.91
N ARG A 10 -9.89 21.35 13.39
CA ARG A 10 -9.27 22.48 14.09
C ARG A 10 -7.84 22.66 13.55
N PRO A 11 -7.62 23.62 12.65
CA PRO A 11 -6.29 24.07 12.29
C PRO A 11 -5.55 24.70 13.48
N GLN A 12 -4.23 24.68 13.47
CA GLN A 12 -3.40 25.26 14.52
C GLN A 12 -3.78 26.74 14.76
N GLY A 13 -3.92 27.13 16.02
CA GLY A 13 -4.21 28.51 16.41
C GLY A 13 -5.63 29.00 16.09
N THR A 14 -6.56 28.11 15.71
CA THR A 14 -7.95 28.46 15.38
C THR A 14 -8.96 27.74 16.25
N GLU A 15 -10.23 28.14 16.16
CA GLU A 15 -11.33 27.43 16.79
C GLU A 15 -11.73 26.19 15.98
N GLY A 16 -12.07 25.11 16.68
CA GLY A 16 -12.60 23.90 16.06
C GLY A 16 -14.00 24.12 15.51
N ARG A 17 -14.28 23.53 14.34
CA ARG A 17 -15.58 23.60 13.67
C ARG A 17 -16.02 22.21 13.22
N ARG A 18 -17.34 22.01 13.25
CA ARG A 18 -17.99 20.75 12.85
C ARG A 18 -19.07 21.01 11.82
N ILE A 19 -19.18 20.10 10.86
CA ILE A 19 -20.29 20.02 9.93
C ILE A 19 -20.81 18.59 9.88
N VAL A 20 -22.13 18.43 9.85
CA VAL A 20 -22.79 17.12 9.67
C VAL A 20 -23.56 17.15 8.36
N MET A 21 -23.43 16.07 7.60
CA MET A 21 -24.18 15.82 6.37
C MET A 21 -24.95 14.51 6.53
N ASP A 22 -26.25 14.55 6.37
CA ASP A 22 -27.10 13.37 6.47
C ASP A 22 -27.75 13.09 5.11
N ASN A 23 -27.37 11.96 4.51
CA ASN A 23 -27.89 11.50 3.20
C ASN A 23 -27.93 12.58 2.11
N GLY A 24 -26.97 13.53 2.13
CA GLY A 24 -26.86 14.63 1.17
C GLY A 24 -27.38 15.97 1.67
N ASN A 25 -28.10 16.00 2.77
CA ASN A 25 -28.53 17.22 3.41
C ASN A 25 -27.39 17.81 4.24
N LYS A 26 -26.93 19.00 3.86
CA LYS A 26 -25.83 19.69 4.54
C LYS A 26 -26.38 20.45 5.74
N GLY A 27 -25.85 20.13 6.93
CA GLY A 27 -26.13 20.88 8.18
C GLY A 27 -25.38 22.21 8.23
N LYS A 28 -25.61 22.96 9.31
CA LYS A 28 -24.88 24.19 9.60
C LYS A 28 -23.48 23.87 10.12
N ILE A 29 -22.56 24.79 9.90
CA ILE A 29 -21.22 24.72 10.53
C ILE A 29 -21.37 25.26 11.96
N GLU A 30 -20.96 24.45 12.93
CA GLU A 30 -21.05 24.76 14.35
C GLU A 30 -19.67 24.74 15.01
N PRO A 31 -19.44 25.48 16.09
CA PRO A 31 -18.23 25.34 16.90
C PRO A 31 -18.10 23.91 17.44
N ALA A 32 -16.87 23.41 17.56
CA ALA A 32 -16.60 22.08 18.10
C ALA A 32 -15.34 22.05 18.98
N GLY A 33 -15.46 21.43 20.14
CA GLY A 33 -14.33 21.17 21.03
C GLY A 33 -13.55 19.95 20.54
N ILE A 34 -12.55 20.18 19.69
CA ILE A 34 -11.68 19.13 19.14
C ILE A 34 -10.21 19.55 19.31
N ALA A 35 -9.31 18.59 19.51
CA ALA A 35 -7.85 18.81 19.44
C ALA A 35 -7.46 19.27 18.03
N GLU A 36 -6.25 19.81 17.89
CA GLU A 36 -5.69 20.14 16.57
C GLU A 36 -5.70 18.92 15.66
N GLY A 37 -6.13 19.11 14.41
CA GLY A 37 -6.29 18.06 13.44
C GLY A 37 -7.69 17.97 12.85
N THR A 38 -7.99 16.85 12.21
CA THR A 38 -9.28 16.58 11.55
C THR A 38 -9.80 15.21 11.96
N SER A 39 -11.06 15.17 12.38
CA SER A 39 -11.80 13.91 12.63
C SER A 39 -12.94 13.79 11.63
N ILE A 40 -12.99 12.66 10.94
CA ILE A 40 -14.04 12.32 9.98
C ILE A 40 -14.73 11.05 10.46
N GLU A 41 -16.05 11.15 10.69
CA GLU A 41 -16.89 10.04 11.08
C GLU A 41 -17.87 9.75 9.95
N VAL A 42 -17.88 8.51 9.48
CA VAL A 42 -18.83 8.01 8.48
C VAL A 42 -19.64 6.89 9.11
N SER A 43 -20.94 7.07 9.21
CA SER A 43 -21.85 6.12 9.83
C SER A 43 -23.05 5.83 8.92
N GLN A 44 -23.80 4.78 9.24
CA GLN A 44 -25.01 4.39 8.53
C GLN A 44 -24.80 4.24 7.01
N ILE A 45 -23.70 3.60 6.62
CA ILE A 45 -23.38 3.36 5.21
C ILE A 45 -24.48 2.49 4.59
N PHE A 46 -25.10 2.97 3.48
CA PHE A 46 -26.20 2.34 2.77
C PHE A 46 -27.51 2.16 3.55
N ALA A 47 -27.70 2.82 4.72
CA ALA A 47 -28.94 2.72 5.49
C ALA A 47 -30.19 3.07 4.67
N ASN A 48 -30.08 3.99 3.71
CA ASN A 48 -31.12 4.39 2.78
C ASN A 48 -31.14 3.56 1.47
N GLN A 49 -30.33 2.51 1.35
CA GLN A 49 -30.21 1.65 0.18
C GLN A 49 -30.21 0.17 0.58
N PRO A 50 -31.39 -0.41 0.95
CA PRO A 50 -31.47 -1.77 1.50
C PRO A 50 -30.86 -2.84 0.60
N ALA A 51 -30.99 -2.70 -0.72
CA ALA A 51 -30.37 -3.62 -1.67
C ALA A 51 -28.84 -3.62 -1.55
N ARG A 52 -28.19 -2.45 -1.47
CA ARG A 52 -26.73 -2.38 -1.29
C ARG A 52 -26.29 -2.88 0.07
N LEU A 53 -27.05 -2.61 1.12
CA LEU A 53 -26.77 -3.11 2.46
C LEU A 53 -26.80 -4.65 2.49
N ALA A 54 -27.76 -5.27 1.83
CA ALA A 54 -27.88 -6.73 1.73
C ALA A 54 -26.74 -7.40 0.94
N PHE A 55 -26.07 -6.66 0.03
CA PHE A 55 -24.92 -7.14 -0.73
C PHE A 55 -23.56 -6.92 -0.06
N GLN A 56 -23.55 -6.36 1.16
CA GLN A 56 -22.30 -6.27 1.92
C GLN A 56 -21.77 -7.67 2.25
N ARG A 57 -20.46 -7.79 2.18
CA ARG A 57 -19.77 -9.03 2.52
C ARG A 57 -19.70 -9.21 4.04
N ARG A 58 -19.22 -10.37 4.47
CA ARG A 58 -18.97 -10.60 5.89
C ARG A 58 -17.98 -9.56 6.44
N PRO A 59 -18.16 -9.07 7.69
CA PRO A 59 -17.31 -8.04 8.29
C PRO A 59 -15.81 -8.32 8.15
N ALA A 60 -15.37 -9.55 8.41
CA ALA A 60 -13.97 -9.93 8.26
C ALA A 60 -13.42 -9.73 6.83
N THR A 61 -14.26 -9.94 5.80
CA THR A 61 -13.87 -9.73 4.40
C THR A 61 -13.77 -8.24 4.09
N GLU A 62 -14.66 -7.42 4.62
CA GLU A 62 -14.60 -5.96 4.44
C GLU A 62 -13.40 -5.38 5.20
N THR A 63 -13.14 -5.84 6.43
CA THR A 63 -11.96 -5.44 7.21
C THR A 63 -10.66 -5.77 6.46
N SER A 64 -10.54 -6.97 5.88
CA SER A 64 -9.36 -7.33 5.06
C SER A 64 -9.14 -6.34 3.92
N LYS A 65 -10.19 -5.94 3.21
CA LYS A 65 -10.08 -4.97 2.12
C LYS A 65 -9.70 -3.57 2.60
N ILE A 66 -10.16 -3.18 3.79
CA ILE A 66 -9.78 -1.90 4.39
C ILE A 66 -8.29 -1.94 4.75
N VAL A 67 -7.81 -3.06 5.32
CA VAL A 67 -6.38 -3.27 5.57
C VAL A 67 -5.58 -3.10 4.28
N ASP A 68 -5.97 -3.75 3.18
CA ASP A 68 -5.29 -3.63 1.87
C ASP A 68 -5.22 -2.18 1.37
N VAL A 69 -6.29 -1.41 1.59
CA VAL A 69 -6.31 0.01 1.22
C VAL A 69 -5.33 0.82 2.10
N VAL A 70 -5.38 0.63 3.42
CA VAL A 70 -4.51 1.37 4.36
C VAL A 70 -3.05 1.01 4.12
N VAL A 71 -2.74 -0.29 3.93
CA VAL A 71 -1.39 -0.76 3.58
C VAL A 71 -0.89 -0.13 2.29
N SER A 72 -1.72 -0.08 1.24
CA SER A 72 -1.34 0.55 -0.03
C SER A 72 -1.04 2.04 0.13
N HIS A 73 -1.79 2.76 0.98
CA HIS A 73 -1.50 4.16 1.29
C HIS A 73 -0.28 4.33 2.20
N ALA A 74 -0.05 3.42 3.13
CA ALA A 74 1.14 3.44 3.98
C ALA A 74 2.42 3.24 3.15
N ILE A 75 2.38 2.37 2.14
CA ILE A 75 3.49 2.19 1.18
C ILE A 75 3.64 3.44 0.31
N SER A 76 2.54 4.06 -0.12
CA SER A 76 2.54 5.26 -0.96
C SER A 76 3.08 6.51 -0.25
N HIS A 77 2.96 6.56 1.08
CA HIS A 77 3.32 7.68 1.94
C HIS A 77 4.15 7.21 3.15
N PRO A 78 5.42 6.83 2.94
CA PRO A 78 6.27 6.37 4.03
C PRO A 78 6.47 7.45 5.11
N GLU A 79 6.46 8.73 4.73
CA GLU A 79 6.57 9.90 5.61
C GLU A 79 5.37 10.09 6.54
N VAL A 80 4.29 9.33 6.37
CA VAL A 80 3.06 9.40 7.20
C VAL A 80 2.94 8.14 8.06
N GLY A 81 2.67 8.33 9.37
CA GLY A 81 2.30 7.22 10.25
C GLY A 81 0.83 6.81 10.06
N PHE A 82 0.56 5.52 10.05
CA PHE A 82 -0.80 4.97 9.93
C PHE A 82 -1.12 4.06 11.10
N ARG A 83 -2.34 4.20 11.64
CA ARG A 83 -2.87 3.28 12.64
C ARG A 83 -4.29 2.90 12.25
N LEU A 84 -4.54 1.58 12.15
CA LEU A 84 -5.86 1.03 11.86
C LEU A 84 -6.34 0.22 13.06
N ILE A 85 -7.52 0.58 13.55
CA ILE A 85 -8.19 -0.09 14.66
C ILE A 85 -9.52 -0.66 14.14
N SER A 86 -9.80 -1.91 14.46
CA SER A 86 -11.11 -2.56 14.21
C SER A 86 -11.56 -3.26 15.48
N ASP A 87 -12.79 -2.99 15.91
CA ASP A 87 -13.37 -3.57 17.13
C ASP A 87 -12.42 -3.45 18.34
N GLU A 88 -11.92 -2.25 18.59
CA GLU A 88 -10.98 -1.88 19.66
C GLU A 88 -9.58 -2.55 19.58
N LYS A 89 -9.33 -3.37 18.55
CA LYS A 89 -8.04 -4.01 18.32
C LYS A 89 -7.22 -3.26 17.27
N THR A 90 -5.98 -2.95 17.58
CA THR A 90 -5.04 -2.42 16.60
C THR A 90 -4.66 -3.54 15.63
N ILE A 91 -5.02 -3.36 14.35
CA ILE A 91 -4.72 -4.30 13.26
C ILE A 91 -3.43 -3.93 12.55
N LEU A 92 -3.20 -2.63 12.36
CA LEU A 92 -2.00 -2.09 11.74
C LEU A 92 -1.54 -0.87 12.53
N GLU A 93 -0.25 -0.78 12.76
CA GLU A 93 0.40 0.41 13.30
C GLU A 93 1.78 0.53 12.70
N VAL A 94 1.98 1.52 11.84
CA VAL A 94 3.23 1.80 11.16
C VAL A 94 3.61 3.26 11.39
N PRO A 95 4.80 3.55 11.93
CA PRO A 95 5.26 4.92 12.16
C PRO A 95 5.59 5.62 10.83
N ALA A 96 5.75 6.93 10.85
CA ALA A 96 6.40 7.66 9.77
C ALA A 96 7.87 7.23 9.69
N VAL A 97 8.37 7.03 8.48
CA VAL A 97 9.76 6.66 8.20
C VAL A 97 10.29 7.47 7.02
N ASP A 98 11.59 7.65 6.94
CA ASP A 98 12.21 8.40 5.86
C ASP A 98 12.53 7.51 4.65
N GLU A 99 12.83 6.23 4.90
CA GLU A 99 13.23 5.28 3.87
C GLU A 99 12.12 4.27 3.55
N MET A 100 11.98 3.95 2.26
CA MET A 100 10.97 3.00 1.81
C MET A 100 11.23 1.58 2.34
N GLU A 101 12.49 1.18 2.48
CA GLU A 101 12.88 -0.12 3.02
C GLU A 101 12.36 -0.33 4.44
N ASP A 102 12.43 0.70 5.28
CA ASP A 102 11.87 0.66 6.64
C ASP A 102 10.36 0.47 6.61
N ARG A 103 9.67 1.17 5.70
CA ARG A 103 8.24 1.00 5.48
C ARG A 103 7.89 -0.42 5.03
N LEU A 104 8.70 -1.03 4.15
CA LEU A 104 8.49 -2.41 3.72
C LEU A 104 8.64 -3.39 4.89
N TYR A 105 9.59 -3.17 5.79
CA TYR A 105 9.72 -3.97 7.02
C TYR A 105 8.52 -3.83 7.94
N ASP A 106 7.99 -2.63 8.12
CA ASP A 106 6.81 -2.38 8.94
C ASP A 106 5.55 -3.06 8.39
N VAL A 107 5.40 -3.13 7.07
CA VAL A 107 4.21 -3.66 6.39
C VAL A 107 4.33 -5.16 6.10
N LEU A 108 5.47 -5.61 5.57
CA LEU A 108 5.70 -6.98 5.10
C LEU A 108 6.43 -7.85 6.14
N GLY A 109 6.93 -7.26 7.22
CA GLY A 109 7.66 -7.95 8.26
C GLY A 109 8.94 -8.62 7.73
N ARG A 110 9.22 -9.83 8.21
CA ARG A 110 10.45 -10.57 7.84
C ARG A 110 10.62 -10.84 6.34
N GLN A 111 9.56 -10.76 5.57
CA GLN A 111 9.62 -10.99 4.13
C GLN A 111 10.35 -9.84 3.41
N ALA A 112 10.30 -8.63 3.95
CA ALA A 112 11.01 -7.47 3.38
C ALA A 112 12.52 -7.75 3.23
N GLY A 113 13.13 -8.46 4.19
CA GLY A 113 14.55 -8.83 4.14
C GLY A 113 14.94 -9.82 3.03
N LYS A 114 13.95 -10.41 2.34
CA LYS A 114 14.16 -11.32 1.20
C LYS A 114 13.63 -10.73 -0.10
N MET A 115 13.32 -9.46 -0.11
CA MET A 115 12.96 -8.74 -1.34
C MET A 115 14.23 -8.16 -1.95
N ILE A 116 14.29 -8.21 -3.27
CA ILE A 116 15.39 -7.69 -4.06
C ILE A 116 14.93 -6.46 -4.85
N PRO A 117 15.74 -5.40 -4.91
CA PRO A 117 15.41 -4.22 -5.68
C PRO A 117 15.34 -4.55 -7.16
N ILE A 118 14.34 -4.01 -7.83
CA ILE A 118 14.18 -4.22 -9.27
C ILE A 118 15.24 -3.43 -10.03
N SER A 119 15.84 -4.05 -11.04
CA SER A 119 16.84 -3.45 -11.92
C SER A 119 16.38 -3.55 -13.36
N ALA A 120 16.63 -2.51 -14.16
CA ALA A 120 16.36 -2.54 -15.60
C ALA A 120 17.63 -2.87 -16.38
N PRO A 121 17.52 -3.55 -17.53
CA PRO A 121 18.64 -3.72 -18.45
C PRO A 121 19.15 -2.35 -18.91
N THR A 122 20.47 -2.23 -19.11
CA THR A 122 21.09 -0.98 -19.59
C THR A 122 20.56 -0.53 -20.95
N SER A 123 20.11 -1.49 -21.78
CA SER A 123 19.48 -1.24 -23.08
C SER A 123 18.11 -0.55 -22.98
N ASP A 124 17.51 -0.54 -21.81
CA ASP A 124 16.22 0.12 -21.56
C ASP A 124 16.38 1.55 -21.09
N SER A 125 17.61 2.07 -21.03
CA SER A 125 17.90 3.48 -20.71
C SER A 125 17.31 4.48 -21.72
N ASP A 126 16.95 4.01 -22.92
CA ASP A 126 16.32 4.82 -23.98
C ASP A 126 14.79 4.85 -23.85
N ALA A 127 14.26 4.72 -22.61
CA ALA A 127 12.84 4.87 -22.36
C ALA A 127 12.36 6.25 -22.86
N PRO A 128 11.29 6.30 -23.66
CA PRO A 128 10.71 7.58 -24.04
C PRO A 128 10.29 8.35 -22.79
N GLY A 129 10.86 9.51 -22.60
CA GLY A 129 10.62 10.34 -21.43
C GLY A 129 11.15 9.71 -20.13
N ASP A 130 10.51 10.06 -19.03
CA ASP A 130 10.90 9.65 -17.68
C ASP A 130 10.26 8.33 -17.21
N GLU A 131 9.82 7.46 -18.14
CA GLU A 131 9.22 6.16 -17.78
C GLU A 131 10.26 5.25 -17.09
N ARG A 132 10.00 4.89 -15.85
CA ARG A 132 10.91 4.06 -15.05
C ARG A 132 10.14 3.13 -14.11
N TRP A 133 10.52 1.85 -14.12
CA TRP A 133 10.14 0.90 -13.09
C TRP A 133 11.21 0.83 -12.01
N SER A 134 10.77 0.87 -10.75
CA SER A 134 11.59 0.66 -9.56
C SER A 134 10.79 -0.12 -8.52
N GLY A 135 11.40 -0.36 -7.36
CA GLY A 135 10.75 -1.07 -6.25
C GLY A 135 11.39 -2.41 -5.96
N TRP A 136 10.65 -3.32 -5.38
CA TRP A 136 11.17 -4.58 -4.83
C TRP A 136 10.27 -5.75 -5.21
N ILE A 137 10.90 -6.89 -5.48
CA ILE A 137 10.23 -8.17 -5.77
C ILE A 137 10.79 -9.24 -4.85
N SER A 138 9.97 -10.22 -4.46
CA SER A 138 10.42 -11.35 -3.68
C SER A 138 11.28 -12.31 -4.50
N THR A 139 12.18 -13.02 -3.84
CA THR A 139 12.81 -14.20 -4.42
C THR A 139 11.76 -15.27 -4.75
N PRO A 140 12.03 -16.21 -5.70
CA PRO A 140 11.04 -17.20 -6.12
C PRO A 140 10.57 -18.18 -5.05
N ASP A 141 11.31 -18.34 -3.95
CA ASP A 141 10.95 -19.16 -2.80
C ASP A 141 9.81 -18.52 -1.97
N ILE A 142 9.65 -17.19 -2.04
CA ILE A 142 8.57 -16.48 -1.35
C ILE A 142 7.40 -16.24 -2.30
N THR A 143 6.35 -17.02 -2.13
CA THR A 143 5.16 -16.91 -2.96
C THR A 143 3.87 -16.98 -2.16
N ARG A 144 2.79 -16.48 -2.74
CA ARG A 144 1.43 -16.47 -2.18
C ARG A 144 0.44 -17.20 -3.09
N GLY A 145 -0.62 -17.73 -2.50
CA GLY A 145 -1.73 -18.32 -3.25
C GLY A 145 -2.64 -17.27 -3.90
N LYS A 146 -2.53 -16.01 -3.48
CA LYS A 146 -3.27 -14.87 -4.04
C LYS A 146 -2.30 -13.75 -4.36
N GLY A 147 -2.69 -12.86 -5.26
CA GLY A 147 -1.89 -11.68 -5.63
C GLY A 147 -2.21 -10.44 -4.78
N ASP A 148 -2.64 -10.62 -3.54
CA ASP A 148 -3.01 -9.55 -2.60
C ASP A 148 -1.80 -8.84 -1.98
N GLU A 149 -0.63 -9.47 -1.99
CA GLU A 149 0.65 -8.85 -1.58
C GLU A 149 1.45 -8.28 -2.77
N ILE A 150 0.77 -7.92 -3.87
CA ILE A 150 1.36 -7.18 -4.98
C ILE A 150 0.80 -5.76 -4.94
N HIS A 151 1.65 -4.81 -4.59
CA HIS A 151 1.34 -3.40 -4.52
C HIS A 151 1.97 -2.67 -5.71
N ILE A 152 1.17 -1.90 -6.43
CA ILE A 152 1.64 -1.12 -7.59
C ILE A 152 1.27 0.32 -7.38
N LEU A 153 2.25 1.19 -7.54
CA LEU A 153 2.09 2.63 -7.48
C LEU A 153 2.46 3.23 -8.84
N ILE A 154 1.61 4.10 -9.35
CA ILE A 154 1.89 4.89 -10.56
C ILE A 154 1.91 6.36 -10.17
N ASN A 155 3.04 7.02 -10.37
CA ASN A 155 3.27 8.40 -9.94
C ASN A 155 2.86 8.60 -8.46
N GLY A 156 3.27 7.67 -7.57
CA GLY A 156 2.96 7.67 -6.15
C GLY A 156 1.51 7.26 -5.80
N ARG A 157 0.66 6.93 -6.76
CA ARG A 157 -0.74 6.54 -6.52
C ARG A 157 -0.91 5.03 -6.54
N PRO A 158 -1.51 4.42 -5.49
CA PRO A 158 -1.83 3.00 -5.47
C PRO A 158 -2.87 2.64 -6.54
N VAL A 159 -2.57 1.63 -7.36
CA VAL A 159 -3.46 1.12 -8.40
C VAL A 159 -3.71 -0.38 -8.25
N ALA A 160 -4.75 -0.89 -8.92
CA ALA A 160 -5.05 -2.31 -8.92
C ALA A 160 -3.94 -3.11 -9.63
N ALA A 161 -3.45 -4.17 -9.01
CA ALA A 161 -2.41 -5.01 -9.56
C ALA A 161 -2.87 -5.88 -10.76
N GLN A 162 -4.18 -6.10 -10.90
CA GLN A 162 -4.75 -7.03 -11.90
C GLN A 162 -4.20 -6.87 -13.32
N PRO A 163 -4.07 -5.67 -13.91
CA PRO A 163 -3.53 -5.51 -15.25
C PRO A 163 -2.07 -5.94 -15.41
N PHE A 164 -1.31 -5.97 -14.31
CA PHE A 164 0.13 -6.22 -14.30
C PHE A 164 0.50 -7.66 -13.96
N LEU A 165 -0.44 -8.44 -13.38
CA LEU A 165 -0.18 -9.79 -12.87
C LEU A 165 0.44 -10.72 -13.93
N GLN A 166 -0.03 -10.63 -15.16
CA GLN A 166 0.48 -11.49 -16.24
C GLN A 166 1.94 -11.16 -16.59
N SER A 167 2.29 -9.88 -16.69
CA SER A 167 3.66 -9.43 -16.99
C SER A 167 4.61 -9.75 -15.84
N ILE A 168 4.17 -9.57 -14.59
CA ILE A 168 4.93 -9.98 -13.41
C ILE A 168 5.22 -11.49 -13.51
N ARG A 169 4.20 -12.31 -13.76
CA ARG A 169 4.36 -13.75 -13.87
C ARG A 169 5.32 -14.17 -15.01
N ARG A 170 5.23 -13.51 -16.17
CA ARG A 170 6.13 -13.77 -17.31
C ARG A 170 7.57 -13.40 -16.96
N GLY A 171 7.79 -12.30 -16.23
CA GLY A 171 9.13 -11.90 -15.76
C GLY A 171 9.77 -12.95 -14.86
N TYR A 172 8.99 -13.62 -14.01
CA TYR A 172 9.47 -14.74 -13.20
C TYR A 172 9.71 -16.03 -14.03
N LYS A 173 9.20 -16.09 -15.26
CA LYS A 173 9.31 -17.28 -16.15
C LYS A 173 8.83 -18.56 -15.44
N THR A 174 9.64 -19.61 -15.45
CA THR A 174 9.36 -20.91 -14.82
C THR A 174 9.66 -20.97 -13.32
N ARG A 175 10.16 -19.88 -12.74
CA ARG A 175 10.55 -19.82 -11.31
C ARG A 175 9.34 -19.79 -10.37
N LEU A 176 8.14 -19.46 -10.86
CA LEU A 176 6.89 -19.51 -10.08
C LEU A 176 6.07 -20.74 -10.43
N MET A 177 5.65 -21.47 -9.41
CA MET A 177 4.69 -22.55 -9.58
C MET A 177 3.35 -22.03 -10.12
N GLN A 178 2.58 -22.88 -10.77
CA GLN A 178 1.26 -22.54 -11.27
C GLN A 178 0.33 -22.12 -10.12
N GLY A 179 -0.42 -21.02 -10.30
CA GLY A 179 -1.32 -20.47 -9.28
C GLY A 179 -0.64 -19.74 -8.12
N ARG A 180 0.70 -19.60 -8.16
CA ARG A 180 1.43 -18.82 -7.14
C ARG A 180 1.75 -17.41 -7.66
N HIS A 181 1.82 -16.46 -6.72
CA HIS A 181 2.14 -15.06 -6.95
C HIS A 181 3.33 -14.65 -6.09
N PRO A 182 4.22 -13.78 -6.56
CA PRO A 182 5.28 -13.22 -5.72
C PRO A 182 4.70 -12.18 -4.77
N VAL A 183 5.50 -11.76 -3.80
CA VAL A 183 5.32 -10.50 -3.08
C VAL A 183 6.05 -9.42 -3.86
N ALA A 184 5.42 -8.28 -4.10
CA ALA A 184 6.03 -7.21 -4.88
C ALA A 184 5.51 -5.83 -4.47
N VAL A 185 6.40 -4.86 -4.43
CA VAL A 185 6.09 -3.44 -4.35
C VAL A 185 6.75 -2.75 -5.53
N LEU A 186 5.96 -2.36 -6.50
CA LEU A 186 6.40 -1.86 -7.79
C LEU A 186 5.97 -0.41 -7.97
N LEU A 187 6.93 0.43 -8.31
CA LEU A 187 6.73 1.85 -8.55
C LEU A 187 6.98 2.13 -10.03
N LEU A 188 6.03 2.76 -10.67
CA LEU A 188 6.12 3.22 -12.04
C LEU A 188 6.03 4.75 -12.05
N ASP A 189 7.11 5.37 -12.47
CA ASP A 189 7.13 6.79 -12.81
C ASP A 189 6.99 6.94 -14.31
N LEU A 190 6.07 7.78 -14.75
CA LEU A 190 5.87 8.10 -16.17
C LEU A 190 5.26 9.49 -16.34
N PRO A 191 5.43 10.11 -17.52
CA PRO A 191 4.82 11.41 -17.82
C PRO A 191 3.32 11.39 -17.61
N ASN A 192 2.77 12.48 -17.08
CA ASN A 192 1.34 12.58 -16.74
C ASN A 192 0.41 12.44 -17.96
N ASP A 193 0.89 12.76 -19.15
CA ASP A 193 0.15 12.60 -20.41
C ASP A 193 0.12 11.16 -20.97
N GLU A 194 0.91 10.27 -20.37
CA GLU A 194 0.93 8.83 -20.69
C GLU A 194 -0.05 8.01 -19.82
N VAL A 195 -0.64 8.61 -18.75
CA VAL A 195 -1.55 7.94 -17.84
C VAL A 195 -2.83 8.72 -17.60
N ASP A 196 -3.98 8.09 -17.79
CA ASP A 196 -5.28 8.59 -17.37
C ASP A 196 -5.70 7.87 -16.08
N VAL A 197 -5.79 8.63 -14.99
CA VAL A 197 -6.18 8.15 -13.66
C VAL A 197 -7.66 8.36 -13.35
N ASN A 198 -8.39 9.02 -14.24
CA ASN A 198 -9.81 9.34 -14.05
C ASN A 198 -10.75 8.33 -14.72
N VAL A 199 -10.42 7.05 -14.62
CA VAL A 199 -11.16 5.96 -15.29
C VAL A 199 -12.32 5.44 -14.45
N HIS A 200 -12.14 5.37 -13.12
CA HIS A 200 -13.12 4.79 -12.19
C HIS A 200 -13.28 5.66 -10.93
N PRO A 201 -14.48 5.72 -10.31
CA PRO A 201 -14.71 6.51 -9.08
C PRO A 201 -13.77 6.18 -7.93
N THR A 202 -13.34 4.93 -7.80
CA THR A 202 -12.36 4.49 -6.79
C THR A 202 -10.93 4.92 -7.10
N LYS A 203 -10.68 5.40 -8.34
CA LYS A 203 -9.36 5.84 -8.83
C LYS A 203 -8.24 4.80 -8.64
N ARG A 204 -8.59 3.53 -8.50
CA ARG A 204 -7.63 2.41 -8.45
C ARG A 204 -7.36 1.79 -9.83
N GLU A 205 -8.14 2.16 -10.82
CA GLU A 205 -7.96 1.77 -12.21
C GLU A 205 -7.32 2.93 -12.96
N VAL A 206 -6.36 2.60 -13.80
CA VAL A 206 -5.65 3.56 -14.65
C VAL A 206 -5.67 3.06 -16.08
N ARG A 207 -5.62 4.00 -17.02
CA ARG A 207 -5.47 3.70 -18.43
C ARG A 207 -4.12 4.22 -18.89
N LEU A 208 -3.26 3.32 -19.34
CA LEU A 208 -1.95 3.66 -19.89
C LEU A 208 -2.05 3.83 -21.40
N LYS A 209 -1.49 4.89 -21.95
CA LYS A 209 -1.50 5.21 -23.39
C LYS A 209 -0.79 4.13 -24.22
N HIS A 210 0.35 3.64 -23.72
CA HIS A 210 1.16 2.60 -24.35
C HIS A 210 1.35 1.38 -23.39
N SER A 211 0.22 0.81 -22.95
CA SER A 211 0.21 -0.26 -21.93
C SER A 211 1.11 -1.44 -22.29
N TRP A 212 1.15 -1.86 -23.56
CA TRP A 212 1.99 -2.98 -24.01
C TRP A 212 3.48 -2.73 -23.74
N ARG A 213 3.97 -1.51 -23.99
CA ARG A 213 5.36 -1.11 -23.77
C ARG A 213 5.70 -1.13 -22.26
N VAL A 214 4.86 -0.52 -21.45
CA VAL A 214 5.01 -0.47 -19.99
C VAL A 214 5.05 -1.88 -19.40
N LEU A 215 4.14 -2.75 -19.85
CA LEU A 215 4.05 -4.13 -19.37
C LEU A 215 5.23 -4.98 -19.82
N GLU A 216 5.71 -4.81 -21.05
CA GLU A 216 6.90 -5.49 -21.56
C GLU A 216 8.17 -5.08 -20.81
N ARG A 217 8.31 -3.81 -20.48
CA ARG A 217 9.43 -3.30 -19.67
C ARG A 217 9.42 -3.89 -18.27
N LEU A 218 8.26 -3.94 -17.63
CA LEU A 218 8.10 -4.59 -16.33
C LEU A 218 8.56 -6.07 -16.40
N GLU A 219 8.10 -6.81 -17.41
CA GLU A 219 8.49 -8.20 -17.62
C GLU A 219 10.01 -8.35 -17.77
N ARG A 220 10.64 -7.50 -18.58
CA ARG A 220 12.09 -7.51 -18.80
C ARG A 220 12.88 -7.13 -17.54
N SER A 221 12.44 -6.10 -16.82
CA SER A 221 13.09 -5.68 -15.58
C SER A 221 13.06 -6.76 -14.52
N ILE A 222 11.92 -7.44 -14.34
CA ILE A 222 11.81 -8.58 -13.41
C ILE A 222 12.73 -9.73 -13.84
N ALA A 223 12.70 -10.11 -15.12
CA ALA A 223 13.53 -11.19 -15.64
C ALA A 223 15.02 -10.89 -15.44
N TYR A 224 15.45 -9.67 -15.77
CA TYR A 224 16.83 -9.22 -15.60
C TYR A 224 17.25 -9.23 -14.13
N THR A 225 16.42 -8.71 -13.23
CA THR A 225 16.67 -8.71 -11.79
C THR A 225 16.90 -10.13 -11.26
N LEU A 226 16.03 -11.07 -11.62
CA LEU A 226 16.13 -12.46 -11.17
C LEU A 226 17.29 -13.22 -11.82
N GLU A 227 17.79 -12.81 -12.97
CA GLU A 227 18.95 -13.37 -13.63
C GLU A 227 20.26 -12.81 -13.07
N SER A 228 20.25 -11.53 -12.68
CA SER A 228 21.41 -10.84 -12.14
C SER A 228 21.64 -11.08 -10.64
N THR A 229 20.61 -11.57 -9.94
CA THR A 229 20.73 -11.87 -8.50
C THR A 229 21.35 -13.27 -8.34
N PRO A 230 22.52 -13.39 -7.66
CA PRO A 230 23.10 -14.70 -7.38
C PRO A 230 22.10 -15.53 -6.57
N THR A 231 21.73 -16.69 -7.12
CA THR A 231 21.03 -17.70 -6.33
C THR A 231 22.06 -18.30 -5.41
N GLU A 232 22.00 -18.04 -4.09
CA GLU A 232 22.79 -18.82 -3.16
C GLU A 232 22.41 -20.28 -3.35
N PRO A 233 23.39 -21.17 -3.66
CA PRO A 233 23.10 -22.59 -3.69
C PRO A 233 22.66 -22.99 -2.28
N GLU A 234 21.50 -23.64 -2.16
CA GLU A 234 21.13 -24.32 -0.92
C GLU A 234 22.31 -25.22 -0.54
N SER A 235 23.07 -24.83 0.45
CA SER A 235 24.14 -25.64 1.01
C SER A 235 23.48 -26.82 1.72
N SER A 236 23.32 -27.90 0.97
CA SER A 236 23.05 -29.21 1.55
C SER A 236 24.20 -29.59 2.46
N GLY A 237 23.95 -29.57 3.77
CA GLY A 237 24.60 -30.42 4.75
C GLY A 237 26.08 -30.19 5.00
N GLY A 238 26.40 -29.52 6.09
CA GLY A 238 27.71 -29.54 6.71
C GLY A 238 27.67 -28.82 8.04
N ILE A 239 27.40 -29.57 9.11
CA ILE A 239 27.53 -29.09 10.48
C ILE A 239 28.98 -28.75 10.74
N THR A 240 29.32 -27.50 10.92
CA THR A 240 30.47 -27.09 11.73
C THR A 240 30.20 -25.70 12.30
N GLY A 241 30.24 -25.58 13.61
CA GLY A 241 29.83 -24.46 14.40
C GLY A 241 30.55 -23.17 14.03
N ILE A 242 29.74 -22.11 13.88
CA ILE A 242 30.17 -20.75 14.09
C ILE A 242 29.07 -20.06 14.89
N THR A 243 29.48 -19.59 16.04
CA THR A 243 28.74 -18.83 17.02
C THR A 243 27.87 -17.77 16.34
N SER A 244 26.55 -17.91 16.46
CA SER A 244 25.54 -16.93 16.10
C SER A 244 25.79 -15.65 16.91
N LEU A 245 26.32 -14.64 16.26
CA LEU A 245 26.12 -13.25 16.67
C LEU A 245 24.71 -12.86 16.22
N ALA A 246 23.75 -13.06 17.12
CA ALA A 246 22.43 -12.45 16.98
C ALA A 246 22.63 -10.93 16.84
N PRO A 247 22.01 -10.26 15.86
CA PRO A 247 22.01 -8.81 15.81
C PRO A 247 21.35 -8.31 17.09
N GLN A 248 22.08 -7.53 17.87
CA GLN A 248 21.54 -6.85 19.02
C GLN A 248 20.46 -5.87 18.56
N PRO A 249 19.36 -5.69 19.32
CA PRO A 249 18.39 -4.66 19.02
C PRO A 249 19.13 -3.31 19.04
N VAL A 250 19.15 -2.64 17.90
CA VAL A 250 19.63 -1.27 17.83
C VAL A 250 18.63 -0.44 18.62
N GLU A 251 19.02 0.07 19.79
CA GLU A 251 18.24 1.09 20.50
C GLU A 251 18.06 2.28 19.55
N ARG A 252 16.86 2.43 19.03
CA ARG A 252 16.48 3.60 18.24
C ARG A 252 16.59 4.83 19.16
N ARG A 253 17.59 5.67 18.97
CA ARG A 253 17.62 6.99 19.57
C ARG A 253 16.32 7.69 19.21
N GLY A 254 15.55 8.06 20.25
CA GLY A 254 14.26 8.74 20.08
C GLY A 254 14.46 10.02 19.23
N VAL A 255 13.97 9.97 18.02
CA VAL A 255 13.75 11.17 17.20
C VAL A 255 12.57 11.88 17.85
N GLU A 256 12.79 13.08 18.38
CA GLU A 256 11.70 13.93 18.85
C GLU A 256 10.72 14.12 17.68
N LYS A 257 9.51 13.62 17.87
CA LYS A 257 8.44 13.75 16.87
C LYS A 257 8.13 15.23 16.69
N PRO A 258 8.23 15.80 15.49
CA PRO A 258 7.74 17.15 15.27
C PRO A 258 6.25 17.21 15.61
N ALA A 259 5.81 18.31 16.21
CA ALA A 259 4.46 18.51 16.77
C ALA A 259 3.32 18.28 15.74
N TRP A 260 3.61 18.27 14.45
CA TRP A 260 2.63 18.02 13.37
C TRP A 260 2.54 16.55 12.92
N ALA A 261 3.43 15.67 13.37
CA ALA A 261 3.40 14.23 13.04
C ALA A 261 2.27 13.54 13.84
N GLN A 262 1.03 13.93 13.59
CA GLN A 262 -0.14 13.27 14.17
C GLN A 262 -0.45 12.04 13.29
N THR A 263 -0.46 10.89 13.93
CA THR A 263 -0.86 9.62 13.31
C THR A 263 -2.30 9.70 12.84
N ALA A 264 -2.57 9.45 11.57
CA ALA A 264 -3.94 9.29 11.09
C ALA A 264 -4.53 8.02 11.73
N GLN A 265 -5.52 8.18 12.60
CA GLN A 265 -6.20 7.07 13.26
C GLN A 265 -7.53 6.78 12.59
N ILE A 266 -7.70 5.56 12.09
CA ILE A 266 -8.96 5.06 11.54
C ILE A 266 -9.51 4.03 12.53
N SER A 267 -10.63 4.35 13.16
CA SER A 267 -11.37 3.41 14.02
C SER A 267 -12.58 2.88 13.29
N LEU A 268 -12.69 1.58 13.21
CA LEU A 268 -13.84 0.86 12.66
C LEU A 268 -14.66 0.33 13.83
N THR A 269 -15.67 1.08 14.25
CA THR A 269 -16.63 0.63 15.27
C THR A 269 -17.87 0.15 14.54
N GLY A 270 -18.14 -1.16 14.59
CA GLY A 270 -19.40 -1.72 14.13
C GLY A 270 -20.46 -1.58 15.23
N GLU A 271 -21.42 -0.70 15.06
CA GLU A 271 -22.67 -0.82 15.82
C GLU A 271 -23.42 -2.07 15.35
N LYS A 272 -23.83 -2.89 16.32
CA LYS A 272 -24.66 -4.09 16.11
C LYS A 272 -26.06 -3.72 15.70
#